data_3cf8a32d34583c9e8f83c526e68dfc2a
#
_entry.id   3cf8a32d34583c9e8f83c526e68dfc2a
#
_cell.length_a   1.000
_cell.length_b   1.000
_cell.length_c   1.000
_cell.angle_alpha   90.00
_cell.angle_beta   90.00
_cell.angle_gamma   90.00
#
_symmetry.space_group_name_H-M   'P 1'
#
loop_
_entity.id
_entity.type
_entity.pdbx_description
1 polymer ?
#
loop_
_entity_poly.entity_id
_entity_poly.type
_entity_poly.pdbx_seq_one_letter_code
_entity_poly.pdbx_strand_id
1 'polypeptide(L)'
;MLEIVKAILYGIIEGITEWLPVSSTGHLILFEEFMPMDVSPKFWNVFLVVIQLGAILAVVLLFWNKIFPFNFTNKNRPFLKYDIWTLWFKILVACIPAAVIGLLFDEFLEEHLYKSVVVAIMLILVGIAFLWIENNNRKKTARVTRLEDISYKDAMIIGVFQLIAAIFPGTSRSGATILGGLMIGVSRGVAAEFTFFLAIPVMAGASLLKLIKYGLAFSGMELTLLAVGMVVAFIVSLLVIRFLMSYIKKHDFKIFGYYRIILGIIVLACFFTGVLSI
;
A
#
# COMPACT_ATOMS: atom_id res chain seq x y z
N MET A 1 8.82 27.83 -0.40
CA MET A 1 8.20 27.56 0.91
C MET A 1 6.85 26.86 0.77
N LEU A 2 5.96 27.32 -0.12
CA LEU A 2 4.65 26.68 -0.34
C LEU A 2 4.76 25.20 -0.76
N GLU A 3 5.66 24.86 -1.69
CA GLU A 3 5.83 23.47 -2.15
C GLU A 3 6.33 22.52 -1.04
N ILE A 4 7.11 23.02 -0.10
CA ILE A 4 7.50 22.23 1.09
C ILE A 4 6.29 21.91 1.97
N VAL A 5 5.38 22.87 2.16
CA VAL A 5 4.12 22.65 2.91
C VAL A 5 3.27 21.60 2.18
N LYS A 6 3.15 21.68 0.85
CA LYS A 6 2.45 20.67 0.05
C LYS A 6 3.11 19.30 0.21
N ALA A 7 4.44 19.21 0.13
CA ALA A 7 5.17 17.94 0.34
C ALA A 7 4.89 17.34 1.73
N ILE A 8 4.77 18.17 2.78
CA ILE A 8 4.36 17.72 4.12
C ILE A 8 2.94 17.12 4.07
N LEU A 9 1.99 17.82 3.44
CA LEU A 9 0.60 17.35 3.36
C LEU A 9 0.48 16.06 2.56
N TYR A 10 1.19 15.94 1.43
CA TYR A 10 1.28 14.70 0.65
C TYR A 10 1.89 13.56 1.47
N GLY A 11 2.95 13.81 2.22
CA GLY A 11 3.55 12.84 3.13
C GLY A 11 2.60 12.39 4.24
N ILE A 12 1.76 13.29 4.77
CA ILE A 12 0.73 12.95 5.76
C ILE A 12 -0.34 12.04 5.12
N ILE A 13 -0.87 12.43 3.95
CA ILE A 13 -1.88 11.64 3.24
C ILE A 13 -1.34 10.25 2.92
N GLU A 14 -0.15 10.16 2.36
CA GLU A 14 0.51 8.90 2.04
C GLU A 14 0.70 8.03 3.28
N GLY A 15 1.28 8.59 4.34
CA GLY A 15 1.52 7.88 5.60
C GLY A 15 0.26 7.36 6.29
N ILE A 16 -0.89 8.03 6.10
CA ILE A 16 -2.19 7.57 6.61
C ILE A 16 -2.78 6.49 5.70
N THR A 17 -2.87 6.78 4.42
CA THR A 17 -3.75 6.04 3.51
C THR A 17 -3.10 4.81 2.90
N GLU A 18 -1.78 4.68 2.96
CA GLU A 18 -1.06 3.53 2.42
C GLU A 18 -1.28 2.26 3.27
N TRP A 19 -1.32 2.41 4.59
CA TRP A 19 -1.48 1.27 5.52
C TRP A 19 -2.92 0.93 5.81
N LEU A 20 -3.78 1.95 5.85
CA LEU A 20 -5.22 1.73 5.95
C LEU A 20 -5.74 1.21 4.59
N PRO A 21 -6.68 0.26 4.59
CA PRO A 21 -7.21 -0.26 3.32
C PRO A 21 -8.23 0.70 2.68
N VAL A 22 -7.83 1.98 2.46
CA VAL A 22 -8.70 3.07 1.97
C VAL A 22 -8.30 3.66 0.62
N SER A 23 -7.18 3.23 0.04
CA SER A 23 -6.59 3.70 -1.22
C SER A 23 -5.92 5.08 -1.15
N SER A 24 -4.59 5.09 -1.09
CA SER A 24 -3.79 6.30 -1.21
C SER A 24 -4.04 7.02 -2.54
N THR A 25 -4.10 6.28 -3.65
CA THR A 25 -4.39 6.84 -4.99
C THR A 25 -5.67 7.66 -5.02
N GLY A 26 -6.76 7.16 -4.42
CA GLY A 26 -8.04 7.90 -4.41
C GLY A 26 -7.96 9.23 -3.65
N HIS A 27 -7.16 9.28 -2.58
CA HIS A 27 -6.96 10.50 -1.81
C HIS A 27 -6.01 11.47 -2.52
N LEU A 28 -4.92 10.95 -3.11
CA LEU A 28 -3.92 11.76 -3.78
C LEU A 28 -4.49 12.45 -5.03
N ILE A 29 -5.33 11.75 -5.82
CA ILE A 29 -6.03 12.35 -6.97
C ILE A 29 -6.92 13.52 -6.52
N LEU A 30 -7.73 13.33 -5.47
CA LEU A 30 -8.57 14.42 -4.97
C LEU A 30 -7.72 15.57 -4.41
N PHE A 31 -6.64 15.25 -3.70
CA PHE A 31 -5.81 16.29 -3.09
C PHE A 31 -5.01 17.08 -4.13
N GLU A 32 -4.56 16.42 -5.19
CA GLU A 32 -3.85 17.05 -6.30
C GLU A 32 -4.70 18.12 -7.01
N GLU A 33 -6.00 17.88 -7.18
CA GLU A 33 -6.92 18.85 -7.79
C GLU A 33 -7.00 20.16 -6.98
N PHE A 34 -6.99 20.07 -5.64
CA PHE A 34 -7.11 21.25 -4.79
C PHE A 34 -5.76 21.90 -4.44
N MET A 35 -4.68 21.10 -4.46
CA MET A 35 -3.35 21.51 -3.99
C MET A 35 -2.23 20.99 -4.92
N PRO A 36 -2.30 21.27 -6.24
CA PRO A 36 -1.29 20.79 -7.18
C PRO A 36 0.11 21.32 -6.82
N MET A 37 1.13 20.48 -6.96
CA MET A 37 2.51 20.91 -6.80
C MET A 37 3.04 21.57 -8.08
N ASP A 38 3.75 22.69 -7.94
CA ASP A 38 4.40 23.37 -9.06
C ASP A 38 5.77 22.72 -9.34
N VAL A 39 5.69 21.54 -9.97
CA VAL A 39 6.87 20.72 -10.34
C VAL A 39 6.67 20.10 -11.71
N SER A 40 7.73 19.60 -12.32
CA SER A 40 7.60 18.91 -13.61
C SER A 40 6.72 17.63 -13.48
N PRO A 41 5.91 17.28 -14.50
CA PRO A 41 5.12 16.05 -14.48
C PRO A 41 5.96 14.79 -14.26
N LYS A 42 7.20 14.79 -14.78
CA LYS A 42 8.14 13.66 -14.56
C LYS A 42 8.54 13.55 -13.10
N PHE A 43 8.87 14.67 -12.45
CA PHE A 43 9.22 14.68 -11.03
C PHE A 43 8.00 14.32 -10.16
N TRP A 44 6.83 14.82 -10.50
CA TRP A 44 5.58 14.50 -9.79
C TRP A 44 5.35 12.97 -9.68
N ASN A 45 5.46 12.26 -10.80
CA ASN A 45 5.35 10.80 -10.83
C ASN A 45 6.43 10.10 -9.98
N VAL A 46 7.63 10.64 -9.91
CA VAL A 46 8.69 10.13 -9.02
C VAL A 46 8.36 10.43 -7.57
N PHE A 47 7.93 11.65 -7.26
CA PHE A 47 7.59 12.08 -5.91
C PHE A 47 6.55 11.16 -5.26
N LEU A 48 5.42 10.91 -5.94
CA LEU A 48 4.34 10.06 -5.43
C LEU A 48 4.80 8.63 -5.09
N VAL A 49 5.72 8.07 -5.88
CA VAL A 49 6.20 6.70 -5.65
C VAL A 49 7.34 6.68 -4.62
N VAL A 50 8.24 7.65 -4.64
CA VAL A 50 9.42 7.65 -3.77
C VAL A 50 9.09 8.00 -2.32
N ILE A 51 8.06 8.84 -2.05
CA ILE A 51 7.64 9.10 -0.66
C ILE A 51 7.16 7.84 0.04
N GLN A 52 6.71 6.82 -0.70
CA GLN A 52 6.33 5.49 -0.17
C GLN A 52 7.53 4.77 0.49
N LEU A 53 8.78 5.06 0.07
CA LEU A 53 9.96 4.53 0.75
C LEU A 53 10.03 4.97 2.21
N GLY A 54 9.62 6.20 2.52
CA GLY A 54 9.46 6.66 3.88
C GLY A 54 8.47 5.79 4.66
N ALA A 55 7.31 5.52 4.06
CA ALA A 55 6.29 4.66 4.65
C ALA A 55 6.82 3.23 4.90
N ILE A 56 7.55 2.62 3.95
CA ILE A 56 8.14 1.28 4.12
C ILE A 56 9.14 1.24 5.28
N LEU A 57 9.97 2.26 5.44
CA LEU A 57 10.93 2.33 6.54
C LEU A 57 10.25 2.24 7.91
N ALA A 58 9.01 2.72 8.03
CA ALA A 58 8.22 2.54 9.25
C ALA A 58 7.90 1.06 9.53
N VAL A 59 7.56 0.28 8.51
CA VAL A 59 7.36 -1.17 8.65
C VAL A 59 8.66 -1.86 9.04
N VAL A 60 9.76 -1.53 8.35
CA VAL A 60 11.07 -2.11 8.65
C VAL A 60 11.45 -1.85 10.11
N LEU A 61 11.25 -0.63 10.60
CA LEU A 61 11.57 -0.28 11.99
C LEU A 61 10.65 -1.00 12.99
N LEU A 62 9.33 -0.98 12.78
CA LEU A 62 8.36 -1.56 13.71
C LEU A 62 8.44 -3.07 13.80
N PHE A 63 8.78 -3.73 12.70
CA PHE A 63 8.78 -5.19 12.59
C PHE A 63 10.18 -5.77 12.38
N TRP A 64 11.26 -5.01 12.71
CA TRP A 64 12.64 -5.43 12.50
C TRP A 64 12.91 -6.86 12.95
N ASN A 65 12.50 -7.23 14.15
CA ASN A 65 12.73 -8.56 14.72
C ASN A 65 12.01 -9.69 13.97
N LYS A 66 10.92 -9.36 13.24
CA LYS A 66 10.13 -10.32 12.46
C LYS A 66 10.61 -10.48 11.01
N ILE A 67 11.36 -9.49 10.49
CA ILE A 67 11.78 -9.46 9.09
C ILE A 67 13.29 -9.58 8.90
N PHE A 68 14.09 -9.32 9.94
CA PHE A 68 15.54 -9.37 9.85
C PHE A 68 16.05 -10.82 10.01
N PRO A 69 16.62 -11.43 8.94
CA PRO A 69 16.83 -12.87 8.86
C PRO A 69 18.13 -13.35 9.51
N PHE A 70 18.92 -12.46 10.10
CA PHE A 70 20.21 -12.81 10.70
C PHE A 70 20.19 -12.68 12.22
N ASN A 71 20.92 -13.55 12.91
CA ASN A 71 21.07 -13.53 14.36
C ASN A 71 22.52 -13.16 14.72
N PHE A 72 22.71 -11.92 15.16
CA PHE A 72 24.02 -11.44 15.62
C PHE A 72 24.16 -11.46 17.14
N THR A 73 23.06 -11.64 17.88
CA THR A 73 23.04 -11.41 19.32
C THR A 73 23.20 -12.69 20.14
N ASN A 74 22.67 -13.81 19.66
CA ASN A 74 22.69 -15.08 20.43
C ASN A 74 23.51 -16.15 19.74
N LYS A 75 24.73 -16.36 20.22
CA LYS A 75 25.67 -17.35 19.68
C LYS A 75 25.19 -18.82 19.79
N ASN A 76 24.19 -19.08 20.66
CA ASN A 76 23.61 -20.42 20.82
C ASN A 76 22.49 -20.75 19.84
N ARG A 77 22.12 -19.78 18.97
CA ARG A 77 21.12 -19.98 17.91
C ARG A 77 21.78 -19.91 16.54
N PRO A 78 21.23 -20.59 15.52
CA PRO A 78 21.72 -20.47 14.14
C PRO A 78 21.83 -19.01 13.71
N PHE A 79 22.88 -18.69 12.94
CA PHE A 79 23.11 -17.38 12.36
C PHE A 79 21.94 -16.97 11.44
N LEU A 80 21.43 -17.93 10.66
CA LEU A 80 20.28 -17.75 9.78
C LEU A 80 19.00 -18.13 10.53
N LYS A 81 18.02 -17.23 10.55
CA LYS A 81 16.66 -17.50 11.02
C LYS A 81 15.84 -18.05 9.85
N TYR A 82 15.79 -19.37 9.72
CA TYR A 82 15.15 -20.05 8.58
C TYR A 82 13.65 -19.76 8.45
N ASP A 83 12.95 -19.52 9.54
CA ASP A 83 11.56 -19.10 9.61
C ASP A 83 11.35 -17.76 8.88
N ILE A 84 12.25 -16.79 9.13
CA ILE A 84 12.20 -15.48 8.47
C ILE A 84 12.59 -15.60 6.98
N TRP A 85 13.56 -16.42 6.63
CA TRP A 85 13.89 -16.67 5.23
C TRP A 85 12.72 -17.32 4.49
N THR A 86 12.05 -18.29 5.10
CA THR A 86 10.85 -18.91 4.53
C THR A 86 9.74 -17.88 4.34
N LEU A 87 9.55 -16.95 5.27
CA LEU A 87 8.61 -15.85 5.13
C LEU A 87 8.95 -14.96 3.92
N TRP A 88 10.23 -14.58 3.75
CA TRP A 88 10.68 -13.79 2.62
C TRP A 88 10.44 -14.50 1.28
N PHE A 89 10.68 -15.82 1.19
CA PHE A 89 10.35 -16.58 -0.03
C PHE A 89 8.84 -16.57 -0.32
N LYS A 90 7.97 -16.70 0.69
CA LYS A 90 6.52 -16.56 0.53
C LYS A 90 6.12 -15.15 0.04
N ILE A 91 6.76 -14.11 0.57
CA ILE A 91 6.56 -12.72 0.13
C ILE A 91 6.98 -12.55 -1.35
N LEU A 92 8.15 -13.07 -1.74
CA LEU A 92 8.61 -13.02 -3.12
C LEU A 92 7.64 -13.74 -4.08
N VAL A 93 7.13 -14.91 -3.67
CA VAL A 93 6.08 -15.61 -4.44
C VAL A 93 4.83 -14.75 -4.62
N ALA A 94 4.40 -14.04 -3.57
CA ALA A 94 3.25 -13.12 -3.66
C ALA A 94 3.53 -11.88 -4.52
N CYS A 95 4.81 -11.49 -4.72
CA CYS A 95 5.16 -10.38 -5.63
C CYS A 95 5.02 -10.75 -7.11
N ILE A 96 5.20 -12.04 -7.48
CA ILE A 96 5.33 -12.47 -8.87
C ILE A 96 4.16 -12.01 -9.75
N PRO A 97 2.87 -12.23 -9.41
CA PRO A 97 1.77 -11.86 -10.29
C PRO A 97 1.76 -10.37 -10.65
N ALA A 98 1.89 -9.50 -9.65
CA ALA A 98 1.87 -8.06 -9.86
C ALA A 98 3.15 -7.54 -10.56
N ALA A 99 4.32 -8.14 -10.27
CA ALA A 99 5.57 -7.76 -10.90
C ALA A 99 5.57 -8.09 -12.41
N VAL A 100 5.07 -9.28 -12.79
CA VAL A 100 4.99 -9.66 -14.20
C VAL A 100 4.10 -8.71 -14.99
N ILE A 101 2.93 -8.40 -14.48
CA ILE A 101 1.98 -7.51 -15.18
C ILE A 101 2.46 -6.06 -15.15
N GLY A 102 2.95 -5.57 -14.01
CA GLY A 102 3.47 -4.20 -13.89
C GLY A 102 4.67 -3.95 -14.80
N LEU A 103 5.59 -4.92 -14.95
CA LEU A 103 6.75 -4.75 -15.84
C LEU A 103 6.38 -4.80 -17.33
N LEU A 104 5.38 -5.60 -17.70
CA LEU A 104 5.02 -5.82 -19.11
C LEU A 104 3.99 -4.82 -19.63
N PHE A 105 3.13 -4.28 -18.75
CA PHE A 105 1.94 -3.53 -19.15
C PHE A 105 1.79 -2.17 -18.46
N ASP A 106 2.81 -1.68 -17.71
CA ASP A 106 2.78 -0.42 -16.94
C ASP A 106 2.21 0.76 -17.76
N GLU A 107 2.80 1.01 -18.95
CA GLU A 107 2.40 2.12 -19.82
C GLU A 107 0.96 1.96 -20.34
N PHE A 108 0.58 0.75 -20.74
CA PHE A 108 -0.78 0.44 -21.21
C PHE A 108 -1.82 0.65 -20.10
N LEU A 109 -1.52 0.20 -18.87
CA LEU A 109 -2.41 0.34 -17.73
C LEU A 109 -2.55 1.81 -17.31
N GLU A 110 -1.42 2.55 -17.32
CA GLU A 110 -1.41 3.98 -16.97
C GLU A 110 -2.27 4.77 -17.97
N GLU A 111 -2.14 4.52 -19.28
CA GLU A 111 -2.89 5.24 -20.31
C GLU A 111 -4.41 4.94 -20.28
N HIS A 112 -4.80 3.67 -20.06
CA HIS A 112 -6.18 3.24 -20.26
C HIS A 112 -7.01 3.18 -18.98
N LEU A 113 -6.40 2.88 -17.82
CA LEU A 113 -7.11 2.60 -16.57
C LEU A 113 -6.93 3.68 -15.50
N TYR A 114 -5.87 4.53 -15.58
CA TYR A 114 -5.66 5.60 -14.60
C TYR A 114 -6.60 6.78 -14.85
N LYS A 115 -7.90 6.53 -14.59
CA LYS A 115 -9.00 7.50 -14.75
C LYS A 115 -9.78 7.61 -13.45
N SER A 116 -10.21 8.81 -13.09
CA SER A 116 -10.95 9.09 -11.85
C SER A 116 -12.20 8.22 -11.69
N VAL A 117 -12.89 7.91 -12.80
CA VAL A 117 -14.06 7.02 -12.80
C VAL A 117 -13.69 5.60 -12.41
N VAL A 118 -12.57 5.06 -12.93
CA VAL A 118 -12.08 3.72 -12.58
C VAL A 118 -11.72 3.67 -11.10
N VAL A 119 -11.00 4.68 -10.61
CA VAL A 119 -10.64 4.82 -9.19
C VAL A 119 -11.88 4.80 -8.31
N ALA A 120 -12.89 5.58 -8.66
CA ALA A 120 -14.13 5.66 -7.89
C ALA A 120 -14.91 4.35 -7.87
N ILE A 121 -15.05 3.69 -9.03
CA ILE A 121 -15.70 2.38 -9.13
C ILE A 121 -14.96 1.36 -8.26
N MET A 122 -13.64 1.30 -8.32
CA MET A 122 -12.85 0.36 -7.54
C MET A 122 -12.88 0.67 -6.04
N LEU A 123 -12.94 1.95 -5.64
CA LEU A 123 -13.19 2.31 -4.25
C LEU A 123 -14.50 1.70 -3.74
N ILE A 124 -15.59 1.85 -4.50
CA ILE A 124 -16.92 1.34 -4.13
C ILE A 124 -16.92 -0.20 -4.12
N LEU A 125 -16.44 -0.84 -5.18
CA LEU A 125 -16.45 -2.31 -5.29
C LEU A 125 -15.67 -2.98 -4.17
N VAL A 126 -14.46 -2.50 -3.90
CA VAL A 126 -13.61 -3.04 -2.82
C VAL A 126 -14.21 -2.69 -1.44
N GLY A 127 -14.86 -1.52 -1.30
CA GLY A 127 -15.63 -1.18 -0.10
C GLY A 127 -16.74 -2.18 0.17
N ILE A 128 -17.55 -2.50 -0.84
CA ILE A 128 -18.61 -3.53 -0.76
C ILE A 128 -18.01 -4.91 -0.43
N ALA A 129 -16.87 -5.26 -1.07
CA ALA A 129 -16.19 -6.53 -0.81
C ALA A 129 -15.73 -6.65 0.66
N PHE A 130 -15.25 -5.57 1.29
CA PHE A 130 -14.94 -5.56 2.72
C PHE A 130 -16.18 -5.83 3.60
N LEU A 131 -17.30 -5.18 3.29
CA LEU A 131 -18.54 -5.39 4.04
C LEU A 131 -19.03 -6.84 3.90
N TRP A 132 -18.97 -7.38 2.69
CA TRP A 132 -19.39 -8.74 2.41
C TRP A 132 -18.52 -9.78 3.11
N ILE A 133 -17.17 -9.67 2.99
CA ILE A 133 -16.25 -10.66 3.58
C ILE A 133 -16.28 -10.64 5.10
N GLU A 134 -16.37 -9.46 5.72
CA GLU A 134 -16.46 -9.35 7.18
C GLU A 134 -17.77 -9.90 7.71
N ASN A 135 -18.89 -9.71 7.01
CA ASN A 135 -20.17 -10.34 7.37
C ASN A 135 -20.09 -11.86 7.23
N ASN A 136 -19.52 -12.36 6.14
CA ASN A 136 -19.39 -13.80 5.90
C ASN A 136 -18.45 -14.49 6.90
N ASN A 137 -17.43 -13.78 7.39
CA ASN A 137 -16.46 -14.31 8.35
C ASN A 137 -16.85 -14.10 9.82
N ARG A 138 -17.94 -13.38 10.11
CA ARG A 138 -18.34 -13.02 11.48
C ARG A 138 -18.42 -14.19 12.45
N LYS A 139 -18.86 -15.37 11.95
CA LYS A 139 -19.05 -16.60 12.76
C LYS A 139 -17.97 -17.66 12.50
N LYS A 140 -16.97 -17.36 11.68
CA LYS A 140 -15.93 -18.33 11.32
C LYS A 140 -14.69 -18.12 12.16
N THR A 141 -14.06 -19.20 12.56
CA THR A 141 -12.71 -19.17 13.14
C THR A 141 -11.69 -19.05 12.02
N ALA A 142 -10.68 -18.20 12.21
CA ALA A 142 -9.61 -18.08 11.23
C ALA A 142 -8.80 -19.38 11.13
N ARG A 143 -8.51 -19.82 9.91
CA ARG A 143 -7.69 -21.00 9.62
C ARG A 143 -6.20 -20.72 9.91
N VAL A 144 -5.73 -19.51 9.60
CA VAL A 144 -4.34 -19.08 9.78
C VAL A 144 -4.32 -17.94 10.79
N THR A 145 -3.74 -18.20 11.97
CA THR A 145 -3.68 -17.25 13.08
C THR A 145 -2.26 -16.79 13.39
N ARG A 146 -1.24 -17.41 12.76
CA ARG A 146 0.17 -17.06 12.89
C ARG A 146 0.76 -16.83 11.51
N LEU A 147 1.72 -15.90 11.42
CA LEU A 147 2.38 -15.55 10.17
C LEU A 147 3.14 -16.73 9.54
N GLU A 148 3.74 -17.55 10.38
CA GLU A 148 4.51 -18.75 9.99
C GLU A 148 3.63 -19.77 9.24
N ASP A 149 2.34 -19.85 9.60
CA ASP A 149 1.37 -20.82 9.08
C ASP A 149 0.83 -20.44 7.68
N ILE A 150 1.15 -19.24 7.16
CA ILE A 150 0.86 -18.88 5.78
C ILE A 150 1.60 -19.84 4.86
N SER A 151 0.88 -20.55 3.99
CA SER A 151 1.46 -21.43 2.98
C SER A 151 1.89 -20.66 1.74
N TYR A 152 2.71 -21.27 0.86
CA TYR A 152 3.03 -20.70 -0.45
C TYR A 152 1.78 -20.50 -1.32
N LYS A 153 0.78 -21.41 -1.20
CA LYS A 153 -0.51 -21.27 -1.88
C LYS A 153 -1.27 -20.02 -1.37
N ASP A 154 -1.28 -19.79 -0.06
CA ASP A 154 -1.92 -18.60 0.52
C ASP A 154 -1.22 -17.32 0.04
N ALA A 155 0.11 -17.32 0.05
CA ALA A 155 0.92 -16.21 -0.45
C ALA A 155 0.64 -15.92 -1.93
N MET A 156 0.56 -16.95 -2.77
CA MET A 156 0.21 -16.80 -4.19
C MET A 156 -1.19 -16.22 -4.37
N ILE A 157 -2.19 -16.68 -3.62
CA ILE A 157 -3.56 -16.14 -3.70
C ILE A 157 -3.56 -14.66 -3.28
N ILE A 158 -2.89 -14.29 -2.18
CA ILE A 158 -2.75 -12.89 -1.78
C ILE A 158 -2.05 -12.08 -2.89
N GLY A 159 -1.05 -12.66 -3.55
CA GLY A 159 -0.37 -12.05 -4.70
C GLY A 159 -1.28 -11.82 -5.90
N VAL A 160 -2.22 -12.73 -6.18
CA VAL A 160 -3.25 -12.53 -7.23
C VAL A 160 -4.19 -11.37 -6.86
N PHE A 161 -4.54 -11.22 -5.58
CA PHE A 161 -5.29 -10.04 -5.14
C PHE A 161 -4.47 -8.75 -5.26
N GLN A 162 -3.16 -8.80 -5.00
CA GLN A 162 -2.27 -7.67 -5.26
C GLN A 162 -2.24 -7.30 -6.75
N LEU A 163 -2.27 -8.28 -7.65
CA LEU A 163 -2.36 -8.06 -9.09
C LEU A 163 -3.60 -7.24 -9.47
N ILE A 164 -4.76 -7.49 -8.84
CA ILE A 164 -5.97 -6.68 -9.07
C ILE A 164 -5.71 -5.20 -8.73
N ALA A 165 -4.96 -4.94 -7.66
CA ALA A 165 -4.60 -3.58 -7.27
C ALA A 165 -3.55 -2.94 -8.21
N ALA A 166 -2.70 -3.75 -8.82
CA ALA A 166 -1.74 -3.27 -9.82
C ALA A 166 -2.41 -2.91 -11.16
N ILE A 167 -3.48 -3.62 -11.53
CA ILE A 167 -4.23 -3.38 -12.77
C ILE A 167 -5.22 -2.21 -12.60
N PHE A 168 -5.97 -2.19 -11.50
CA PHE A 168 -7.07 -1.24 -11.31
C PHE A 168 -6.71 -0.20 -10.23
N PRO A 169 -6.43 1.06 -10.61
CA PRO A 169 -6.18 2.14 -9.67
C PRO A 169 -7.41 2.36 -8.78
N GLY A 170 -7.19 2.80 -7.55
CA GLY A 170 -8.28 2.92 -6.57
C GLY A 170 -8.58 1.65 -5.77
N THR A 171 -8.14 0.47 -6.23
CA THR A 171 -8.31 -0.81 -5.51
C THR A 171 -7.64 -0.77 -4.13
N SER A 172 -6.52 -0.09 -3.97
CA SER A 172 -5.61 -0.16 -2.83
C SER A 172 -4.85 -1.49 -2.72
N ARG A 173 -3.54 -1.44 -2.78
CA ARG A 173 -2.70 -2.62 -2.58
C ARG A 173 -2.99 -3.29 -1.24
N SER A 174 -2.96 -2.51 -0.14
CA SER A 174 -3.27 -3.02 1.20
C SER A 174 -4.70 -3.54 1.30
N GLY A 175 -5.66 -2.85 0.67
CA GLY A 175 -7.05 -3.31 0.63
C GLY A 175 -7.21 -4.66 -0.06
N ALA A 176 -6.65 -4.82 -1.24
CA ALA A 176 -6.73 -6.06 -2.01
C ALA A 176 -6.07 -7.25 -1.30
N THR A 177 -4.85 -7.08 -0.80
CA THR A 177 -4.09 -8.15 -0.14
C THR A 177 -4.71 -8.57 1.19
N ILE A 178 -5.25 -7.63 1.98
CA ILE A 178 -6.01 -7.94 3.19
C ILE A 178 -7.29 -8.72 2.83
N LEU A 179 -8.07 -8.25 1.82
CA LEU A 179 -9.26 -8.97 1.35
C LEU A 179 -8.92 -10.40 0.92
N GLY A 180 -7.88 -10.59 0.12
CA GLY A 180 -7.41 -11.90 -0.32
C GLY A 180 -7.09 -12.81 0.86
N GLY A 181 -6.37 -12.31 1.87
CA GLY A 181 -6.08 -13.02 3.10
C GLY A 181 -7.34 -13.41 3.87
N LEU A 182 -8.28 -12.47 4.07
CA LEU A 182 -9.54 -12.73 4.77
C LEU A 182 -10.42 -13.76 4.05
N MET A 183 -10.45 -13.74 2.72
CA MET A 183 -11.23 -14.69 1.91
C MET A 183 -10.75 -16.13 2.07
N ILE A 184 -9.46 -16.35 2.22
CA ILE A 184 -8.89 -17.69 2.44
C ILE A 184 -8.78 -18.09 3.91
N GLY A 185 -9.36 -17.31 4.81
CA GLY A 185 -9.44 -17.62 6.25
C GLY A 185 -8.18 -17.26 7.04
N VAL A 186 -7.36 -16.30 6.57
CA VAL A 186 -6.30 -15.71 7.36
C VAL A 186 -6.89 -14.69 8.35
N SER A 187 -6.42 -14.68 9.59
CA SER A 187 -6.87 -13.72 10.60
C SER A 187 -6.53 -12.28 10.22
N ARG A 188 -7.31 -11.31 10.71
CA ARG A 188 -7.13 -9.88 10.39
C ARG A 188 -5.71 -9.39 10.67
N GLY A 189 -5.16 -9.75 11.84
CA GLY A 189 -3.81 -9.35 12.23
C GLY A 189 -2.74 -9.91 11.32
N VAL A 190 -2.83 -11.20 10.98
CA VAL A 190 -1.85 -11.87 10.10
C VAL A 190 -1.97 -11.34 8.66
N ALA A 191 -3.19 -11.13 8.16
CA ALA A 191 -3.40 -10.54 6.83
C ALA A 191 -2.79 -9.14 6.73
N ALA A 192 -2.98 -8.29 7.75
CA ALA A 192 -2.38 -6.97 7.80
C ALA A 192 -0.83 -7.03 7.88
N GLU A 193 -0.27 -7.85 8.78
CA GLU A 193 1.20 -8.01 8.89
C GLU A 193 1.81 -8.52 7.57
N PHE A 194 1.23 -9.54 6.96
CA PHE A 194 1.73 -10.07 5.69
C PHE A 194 1.66 -9.02 4.57
N THR A 195 0.57 -8.25 4.52
CA THR A 195 0.39 -7.12 3.61
C THR A 195 1.47 -6.05 3.79
N PHE A 196 1.85 -5.72 5.03
CA PHE A 196 2.91 -4.76 5.30
C PHE A 196 4.27 -5.26 4.84
N PHE A 197 4.58 -6.54 5.05
CA PHE A 197 5.86 -7.10 4.61
C PHE A 197 5.93 -7.24 3.09
N LEU A 198 4.81 -7.58 2.46
CA LEU A 198 4.69 -7.61 0.99
C LEU A 198 4.92 -6.23 0.36
N ALA A 199 4.59 -5.15 1.06
CA ALA A 199 4.84 -3.78 0.61
C ALA A 199 6.32 -3.49 0.41
N ILE A 200 7.20 -4.05 1.26
CA ILE A 200 8.63 -3.73 1.27
C ILE A 200 9.26 -3.96 -0.11
N PRO A 201 9.27 -5.18 -0.68
CA PRO A 201 9.90 -5.41 -1.98
C PRO A 201 9.14 -4.74 -3.14
N VAL A 202 7.81 -4.66 -3.08
CA VAL A 202 6.99 -4.09 -4.15
C VAL A 202 7.26 -2.60 -4.31
N MET A 203 7.16 -1.84 -3.22
CA MET A 203 7.35 -0.38 -3.25
C MET A 203 8.83 -0.01 -3.44
N ALA A 204 9.76 -0.76 -2.84
CA ALA A 204 11.19 -0.56 -3.08
C ALA A 204 11.53 -0.78 -4.56
N GLY A 205 10.98 -1.85 -5.18
CA GLY A 205 11.15 -2.12 -6.60
C GLY A 205 10.54 -1.05 -7.50
N ALA A 206 9.31 -0.63 -7.23
CA ALA A 206 8.64 0.44 -7.98
C ALA A 206 9.40 1.77 -7.88
N SER A 207 9.83 2.15 -6.67
CA SER A 207 10.62 3.38 -6.45
C SER A 207 11.96 3.32 -7.18
N LEU A 208 12.66 2.18 -7.12
CA LEU A 208 13.93 2.01 -7.82
C LEU A 208 13.74 2.16 -9.34
N LEU A 209 12.70 1.55 -9.92
CA LEU A 209 12.41 1.67 -11.35
C LEU A 209 12.10 3.12 -11.75
N LYS A 210 11.28 3.84 -10.98
CA LYS A 210 10.97 5.26 -11.25
C LYS A 210 12.23 6.14 -11.12
N LEU A 211 13.08 5.90 -10.12
CA LEU A 211 14.36 6.61 -9.97
C LEU A 211 15.32 6.36 -11.14
N ILE A 212 15.45 5.12 -11.60
CA ILE A 212 16.29 4.77 -12.76
C ILE A 212 15.74 5.44 -14.03
N LYS A 213 14.42 5.40 -14.27
CA LYS A 213 13.78 6.05 -15.44
C LYS A 213 13.90 7.58 -15.40
N TYR A 214 13.84 8.18 -14.23
CA TYR A 214 14.00 9.64 -14.05
C TYR A 214 15.44 10.10 -14.26
N GLY A 215 16.41 9.32 -13.81
CA GLY A 215 17.83 9.67 -13.76
C GLY A 215 18.22 10.26 -12.38
N LEU A 216 19.51 10.55 -12.22
CA LEU A 216 20.05 11.05 -10.94
C LEU A 216 20.20 12.58 -10.88
N ALA A 217 19.76 13.30 -11.91
CA ALA A 217 19.93 14.76 -12.01
C ALA A 217 18.75 15.49 -11.33
N PHE A 218 18.67 15.37 -10.01
CA PHE A 218 17.68 16.10 -9.21
C PHE A 218 18.17 17.52 -8.89
N SER A 219 17.28 18.51 -8.95
CA SER A 219 17.53 19.83 -8.39
C SER A 219 17.56 19.77 -6.85
N GLY A 220 18.21 20.76 -6.21
CA GLY A 220 18.22 20.85 -4.75
C GLY A 220 16.82 20.95 -4.14
N MET A 221 15.88 21.61 -4.84
CA MET A 221 14.47 21.69 -4.41
C MET A 221 13.80 20.34 -4.49
N GLU A 222 13.94 19.61 -5.58
CA GLU A 222 13.35 18.28 -5.73
C GLU A 222 13.84 17.29 -4.65
N LEU A 223 15.15 17.30 -4.36
CA LEU A 223 15.70 16.49 -3.25
C LEU A 223 15.11 16.90 -1.91
N THR A 224 14.89 18.20 -1.67
CA THR A 224 14.27 18.70 -0.45
C THR A 224 12.83 18.23 -0.33
N LEU A 225 12.05 18.31 -1.41
CA LEU A 225 10.65 17.87 -1.44
C LEU A 225 10.53 16.35 -1.18
N LEU A 226 11.39 15.54 -1.82
CA LEU A 226 11.46 14.10 -1.60
C LEU A 226 11.80 13.78 -0.14
N ALA A 227 12.86 14.40 0.40
CA ALA A 227 13.28 14.16 1.77
C ALA A 227 12.20 14.53 2.78
N VAL A 228 11.56 15.70 2.63
CA VAL A 228 10.47 16.15 3.49
C VAL A 228 9.27 15.19 3.38
N GLY A 229 8.80 14.87 2.18
CA GLY A 229 7.69 13.94 1.96
C GLY A 229 7.96 12.56 2.58
N MET A 230 9.16 12.01 2.37
CA MET A 230 9.57 10.71 2.94
C MET A 230 9.62 10.72 4.46
N VAL A 231 10.22 11.75 5.07
CA VAL A 231 10.32 11.86 6.54
C VAL A 231 8.94 11.97 7.17
N VAL A 232 8.06 12.78 6.58
CA VAL A 232 6.69 12.93 7.08
C VAL A 232 5.91 11.63 6.89
N ALA A 233 5.97 11.01 5.71
CA ALA A 233 5.33 9.71 5.47
C ALA A 233 5.83 8.64 6.45
N PHE A 234 7.13 8.60 6.75
CA PHE A 234 7.70 7.70 7.75
C PHE A 234 7.10 7.92 9.15
N ILE A 235 7.10 9.17 9.64
CA ILE A 235 6.62 9.49 10.99
C ILE A 235 5.12 9.16 11.11
N VAL A 236 4.33 9.57 10.13
CA VAL A 236 2.88 9.31 10.12
C VAL A 236 2.59 7.82 10.02
N SER A 237 3.32 7.09 9.18
CA SER A 237 3.19 5.64 9.04
C SER A 237 3.48 4.89 10.33
N LEU A 238 4.47 5.31 11.13
CA LEU A 238 4.74 4.71 12.44
C LEU A 238 3.51 4.77 13.37
N LEU A 239 2.81 5.88 13.36
CA LEU A 239 1.61 6.08 14.18
C LEU A 239 0.44 5.27 13.65
N VAL A 240 0.21 5.32 12.34
CA VAL A 240 -0.92 4.67 11.68
C VAL A 240 -0.82 3.15 11.71
N ILE A 241 0.35 2.57 11.48
CA ILE A 241 0.55 1.11 11.59
C ILE A 241 0.25 0.64 13.01
N ARG A 242 0.77 1.32 14.04
CA ARG A 242 0.47 0.99 15.44
C ARG A 242 -1.02 1.10 15.75
N PHE A 243 -1.64 2.17 15.29
CA PHE A 243 -3.09 2.37 15.42
C PHE A 243 -3.87 1.22 14.77
N LEU A 244 -3.60 0.90 13.49
CA LEU A 244 -4.31 -0.13 12.77
C LEU A 244 -4.14 -1.50 13.45
N MET A 245 -2.91 -1.88 13.82
CA MET A 245 -2.65 -3.16 14.51
C MET A 245 -3.37 -3.25 15.87
N SER A 246 -3.53 -2.14 16.57
CA SER A 246 -4.32 -2.09 17.81
C SER A 246 -5.83 -2.17 17.52
N TYR A 247 -6.29 -1.45 16.49
CA TYR A 247 -7.69 -1.37 16.11
C TYR A 247 -8.26 -2.72 15.70
N ILE A 248 -7.57 -3.45 14.80
CA ILE A 248 -8.05 -4.74 14.26
C ILE A 248 -8.04 -5.90 15.27
N LYS A 249 -7.43 -5.72 16.45
CA LYS A 249 -7.55 -6.69 17.56
C LYS A 249 -8.96 -6.73 18.14
N LYS A 250 -9.71 -5.64 18.06
CA LYS A 250 -11.03 -5.48 18.69
C LYS A 250 -12.13 -5.20 17.68
N HIS A 251 -11.78 -4.76 16.46
CA HIS A 251 -12.73 -4.32 15.43
C HIS A 251 -12.50 -5.07 14.12
N ASP A 252 -13.47 -4.97 13.23
CA ASP A 252 -13.40 -5.49 11.87
C ASP A 252 -13.03 -4.36 10.87
N PHE A 253 -12.88 -4.74 9.58
CA PHE A 253 -12.52 -3.79 8.52
C PHE A 253 -13.73 -3.06 7.91
N LYS A 254 -14.95 -3.24 8.42
CA LYS A 254 -16.16 -2.63 7.84
C LYS A 254 -16.11 -1.11 7.78
N ILE A 255 -15.54 -0.46 8.80
CA ILE A 255 -15.41 0.99 8.83
C ILE A 255 -14.66 1.51 7.60
N PHE A 256 -13.60 0.81 7.18
CA PHE A 256 -12.85 1.15 5.98
C PHE A 256 -13.66 0.86 4.72
N GLY A 257 -14.51 -0.17 4.73
CA GLY A 257 -15.46 -0.46 3.65
C GLY A 257 -16.45 0.69 3.44
N TYR A 258 -17.10 1.15 4.50
CA TYR A 258 -18.00 2.31 4.44
C TYR A 258 -17.28 3.58 3.98
N TYR A 259 -16.10 3.85 4.56
CA TYR A 259 -15.29 5.00 4.18
C TYR A 259 -14.98 5.01 2.68
N ARG A 260 -14.54 3.87 2.11
CA ARG A 260 -14.25 3.73 0.68
C ARG A 260 -15.45 3.98 -0.22
N ILE A 261 -16.63 3.48 0.17
CA ILE A 261 -17.87 3.71 -0.59
C ILE A 261 -18.18 5.20 -0.62
N ILE A 262 -18.11 5.88 0.53
CA ILE A 262 -18.35 7.33 0.61
C ILE A 262 -17.32 8.09 -0.23
N LEU A 263 -16.03 7.76 -0.11
CA LEU A 263 -14.98 8.39 -0.89
C LEU A 263 -15.19 8.19 -2.39
N GLY A 264 -15.54 6.97 -2.81
CA GLY A 264 -15.82 6.65 -4.21
C GLY A 264 -17.02 7.45 -4.77
N ILE A 265 -18.07 7.64 -3.97
CA ILE A 265 -19.22 8.49 -4.34
C ILE A 265 -18.76 9.95 -4.48
N ILE A 266 -17.91 10.46 -3.58
CA ILE A 266 -17.37 11.82 -3.65
C ILE A 266 -16.55 11.99 -4.94
N VAL A 267 -15.65 11.05 -5.26
CA VAL A 267 -14.83 11.08 -6.48
C VAL A 267 -15.73 11.10 -7.73
N LEU A 268 -16.78 10.27 -7.78
CA LEU A 268 -17.76 10.27 -8.89
C LEU A 268 -18.49 11.62 -8.98
N ALA A 269 -18.93 12.18 -7.87
CA ALA A 269 -19.59 13.47 -7.85
C ALA A 269 -18.67 14.57 -8.37
N CYS A 270 -17.42 14.63 -7.93
CA CYS A 270 -16.42 15.58 -8.44
C CYS A 270 -16.15 15.41 -9.93
N PHE A 271 -16.13 14.17 -10.42
CA PHE A 271 -15.99 13.89 -11.86
C PHE A 271 -17.17 14.41 -12.65
N PHE A 272 -18.42 14.09 -12.27
CA PHE A 272 -19.62 14.51 -12.99
C PHE A 272 -19.89 16.01 -12.90
N THR A 273 -19.39 16.69 -11.87
CA THR A 273 -19.49 18.16 -11.74
C THR A 273 -18.38 18.90 -12.48
N GLY A 274 -17.45 18.18 -13.13
CA GLY A 274 -16.32 18.77 -13.88
C GLY A 274 -15.20 19.32 -12.99
N VAL A 275 -15.20 19.00 -11.70
CA VAL A 275 -14.09 19.34 -10.78
C VAL A 275 -12.88 18.46 -11.06
N LEU A 276 -13.09 17.18 -11.37
CA LEU A 276 -12.03 16.25 -11.79
C LEU A 276 -12.09 16.07 -13.31
N SER A 277 -10.96 16.29 -13.98
CA SER A 277 -10.87 16.30 -15.46
C SER A 277 -10.32 15.01 -16.06
N ILE A 278 -9.98 13.99 -15.27
CA ILE A 278 -9.29 12.76 -15.73
C ILE A 278 -10.16 11.52 -15.50
#